data_996eb81a4c283fcbf8eaa1c848ef1cb7
#
_entry.id   996eb81a4c283fcbf8eaa1c848ef1cb7
#
_cell.length_a   1.000
_cell.length_b   1.000
_cell.length_c   1.000
_cell.angle_alpha   90.00
_cell.angle_beta   90.00
_cell.angle_gamma   90.00
#
_symmetry.space_group_name_H-M   'P 1'
#
loop_
_entity.id
_entity.type
_entity.pdbx_description
1 polymer ?
#
loop_
_entity_poly.entity_id
_entity_poly.type
_entity_poly.pdbx_seq_one_letter_code
_entity_poly.pdbx_strand_id
1 'polypeptide(L)'
;MSQVPSNNQEIVSVSDINNLAKGLLEKDLSNVWIQGEISSFTAHGSGHWYFTIKDKKSSLSCVMFKFENQNVLFDPKVGDELILNGNISIYAPSGRYQFNVKHIEVFGEGALLKAFEDLKLKLENDGLFDQSRKKSIPKLPLSVAVITSETGAVFQDIINVLRRRSPFIKLTLLESQVQGRTADKEIVKAIRRANEVENFDVIILARGGGSIEDLWCFNMESVAREISKSQLPIISAIGHETDFTISDFVSDLRAPTPSAAAEIISQNHTNLFESFSRNKDSLEKGLLNKIGALKE
;
A
#
# COMPACT_ATOMS: atom_id res chain seq x y z
N MET A 1 16.99 -52.35 -37.13
CA MET A 1 16.97 -51.82 -38.50
C MET A 1 15.94 -50.70 -38.55
N SER A 2 16.40 -49.45 -38.55
CA SER A 2 15.54 -48.25 -38.63
C SER A 2 15.06 -48.13 -40.07
N GLN A 3 13.76 -48.26 -40.29
CA GLN A 3 13.14 -47.96 -41.59
C GLN A 3 13.18 -46.45 -41.83
N VAL A 4 14.04 -46.00 -42.75
CA VAL A 4 13.93 -44.69 -43.39
C VAL A 4 12.64 -44.74 -44.23
N PRO A 5 11.76 -43.72 -44.14
CA PRO A 5 10.48 -43.73 -44.86
C PRO A 5 10.72 -43.83 -46.36
N SER A 6 10.30 -44.94 -46.98
CA SER A 6 10.20 -45.07 -48.40
C SER A 6 8.80 -44.68 -48.83
N ASN A 7 8.59 -43.46 -49.17
CA ASN A 7 7.70 -42.91 -50.15
C ASN A 7 7.32 -41.46 -49.82
N ASN A 8 7.77 -40.50 -50.64
CA ASN A 8 7.27 -39.14 -50.81
C ASN A 8 6.94 -38.30 -49.56
N GLN A 9 7.50 -38.63 -48.40
CA GLN A 9 7.49 -37.72 -47.24
C GLN A 9 8.71 -36.81 -47.35
N GLU A 10 8.50 -35.52 -47.56
CA GLU A 10 9.53 -34.50 -47.50
C GLU A 10 10.24 -34.55 -46.16
N ILE A 11 11.55 -34.78 -46.18
CA ILE A 11 12.38 -34.72 -44.99
C ILE A 11 12.62 -33.22 -44.71
N VAL A 12 11.94 -32.68 -43.68
CA VAL A 12 12.10 -31.28 -43.25
C VAL A 12 13.23 -31.14 -42.25
N SER A 13 13.92 -30.00 -42.28
CA SER A 13 14.93 -29.67 -41.29
C SER A 13 14.31 -29.34 -39.91
N VAL A 14 15.13 -29.41 -38.84
CA VAL A 14 14.71 -29.00 -37.50
C VAL A 14 14.25 -27.55 -37.48
N SER A 15 14.92 -26.70 -38.24
CA SER A 15 14.54 -25.28 -38.35
C SER A 15 13.20 -25.11 -39.04
N ASP A 16 12.93 -25.88 -40.10
CA ASP A 16 11.67 -25.76 -40.84
C ASP A 16 10.50 -26.25 -40.00
N ILE A 17 10.65 -27.36 -39.25
CA ILE A 17 9.58 -27.84 -38.36
C ILE A 17 9.29 -26.87 -37.20
N ASN A 18 10.36 -26.25 -36.61
CA ASN A 18 10.18 -25.22 -35.58
C ASN A 18 9.50 -23.97 -36.12
N ASN A 19 9.84 -23.53 -37.33
CA ASN A 19 9.20 -22.38 -37.98
C ASN A 19 7.75 -22.69 -38.36
N LEU A 20 7.46 -23.87 -38.86
CA LEU A 20 6.09 -24.31 -39.15
C LEU A 20 5.24 -24.31 -37.88
N ALA A 21 5.73 -24.95 -36.82
CA ALA A 21 5.04 -25.00 -35.54
C ALA A 21 4.81 -23.60 -34.94
N LYS A 22 5.84 -22.72 -35.03
CA LYS A 22 5.72 -21.30 -34.64
C LYS A 22 4.60 -20.60 -35.39
N GLY A 23 4.56 -20.72 -36.71
CA GLY A 23 3.53 -20.10 -37.56
C GLY A 23 2.11 -20.56 -37.22
N LEU A 24 1.92 -21.87 -36.95
CA LEU A 24 0.63 -22.43 -36.55
C LEU A 24 0.19 -21.88 -35.19
N LEU A 25 1.07 -21.85 -34.19
CA LEU A 25 0.76 -21.34 -32.85
C LEU A 25 0.48 -19.84 -32.86
N GLU A 26 1.27 -19.05 -33.56
CA GLU A 26 1.08 -17.60 -33.64
C GLU A 26 -0.22 -17.22 -34.38
N LYS A 27 -0.67 -18.06 -35.32
CA LYS A 27 -1.94 -17.83 -36.03
C LYS A 27 -3.18 -18.10 -35.13
N ASP A 28 -3.15 -19.22 -34.40
CA ASP A 28 -4.32 -19.71 -33.69
C ASP A 28 -4.36 -19.27 -32.22
N LEU A 29 -3.19 -18.96 -31.62
CA LEU A 29 -3.04 -18.54 -30.22
C LEU A 29 -2.45 -17.13 -30.11
N SER A 30 -2.98 -16.19 -30.91
CA SER A 30 -2.67 -14.77 -30.82
C SER A 30 -3.67 -14.07 -29.92
N ASN A 31 -3.20 -13.04 -29.18
CA ASN A 31 -4.02 -12.19 -28.32
C ASN A 31 -4.79 -12.97 -27.25
N VAL A 32 -4.14 -13.93 -26.60
CA VAL A 32 -4.74 -14.79 -25.58
C VAL A 32 -4.57 -14.16 -24.20
N TRP A 33 -5.60 -14.26 -23.38
CA TRP A 33 -5.53 -13.88 -21.97
C TRP A 33 -5.30 -15.14 -21.13
N ILE A 34 -4.31 -15.09 -20.23
CA ILE A 34 -4.00 -16.19 -19.32
C ILE A 34 -3.85 -15.65 -17.90
N GLN A 35 -4.14 -16.47 -16.90
CA GLN A 35 -3.99 -16.16 -15.49
C GLN A 35 -3.05 -17.18 -14.84
N GLY A 36 -2.21 -16.73 -13.94
CA GLY A 36 -1.34 -17.62 -13.17
C GLY A 36 -0.47 -16.88 -12.16
N GLU A 37 0.12 -17.64 -11.25
CA GLU A 37 1.04 -17.17 -10.22
C GLU A 37 2.48 -17.19 -10.73
N ILE A 38 3.25 -16.13 -10.46
CA ILE A 38 4.69 -16.11 -10.79
C ILE A 38 5.42 -17.13 -9.91
N SER A 39 6.08 -18.10 -10.56
CA SER A 39 6.95 -19.07 -9.88
C SER A 39 8.43 -18.73 -9.95
N SER A 40 8.86 -17.95 -10.94
CA SER A 40 10.21 -17.41 -11.08
C SER A 40 10.17 -16.10 -11.86
N PHE A 41 11.08 -15.16 -11.53
CA PHE A 41 11.18 -13.87 -12.21
C PHE A 41 12.63 -13.43 -12.32
N THR A 42 13.03 -12.93 -13.49
CA THR A 42 14.35 -12.38 -13.76
C THR A 42 14.25 -11.17 -14.68
N ALA A 43 14.61 -10.00 -14.18
CA ALA A 43 14.86 -8.81 -15.00
C ALA A 43 16.28 -8.92 -15.56
N HIS A 44 16.40 -9.18 -16.87
CA HIS A 44 17.69 -9.35 -17.54
C HIS A 44 18.35 -8.00 -17.84
N GLY A 45 19.68 -7.95 -17.88
CA GLY A 45 20.44 -6.73 -18.19
C GLY A 45 20.13 -6.08 -19.53
N SER A 46 19.53 -6.82 -20.48
CA SER A 46 18.98 -6.28 -21.74
C SER A 46 17.69 -5.48 -21.59
N GLY A 47 17.11 -5.46 -20.38
CA GLY A 47 15.83 -4.84 -20.08
C GLY A 47 14.60 -5.71 -20.36
N HIS A 48 14.78 -6.94 -20.83
CA HIS A 48 13.66 -7.88 -20.98
C HIS A 48 13.39 -8.59 -19.66
N TRP A 49 12.11 -8.93 -19.42
CA TRP A 49 11.70 -9.77 -18.29
C TRP A 49 11.48 -11.20 -18.75
N TYR A 50 12.08 -12.13 -18.02
CA TYR A 50 11.87 -13.56 -18.19
C TYR A 50 11.27 -14.10 -16.90
N PHE A 51 10.13 -14.77 -17.00
CA PHE A 51 9.46 -15.30 -15.83
C PHE A 51 8.65 -16.55 -16.19
N THR A 52 8.26 -17.28 -15.18
CA THR A 52 7.42 -18.47 -15.35
C THR A 52 6.17 -18.26 -14.52
N ILE A 53 5.02 -18.45 -15.15
CA ILE A 53 3.73 -18.53 -14.44
C ILE A 53 3.32 -20.00 -14.29
N LYS A 54 2.58 -20.28 -13.25
CA LYS A 54 2.01 -21.60 -12.97
C LYS A 54 0.55 -21.50 -12.55
N ASP A 55 -0.17 -22.57 -12.78
CA ASP A 55 -1.42 -22.88 -12.12
C ASP A 55 -1.25 -24.16 -11.26
N LYS A 56 -2.35 -24.77 -10.82
CA LYS A 56 -2.32 -26.01 -10.02
C LYS A 56 -1.75 -27.22 -10.75
N LYS A 57 -1.65 -27.20 -12.10
CA LYS A 57 -1.31 -28.37 -12.92
C LYS A 57 -0.19 -28.13 -13.92
N SER A 58 0.05 -26.89 -14.31
CA SER A 58 0.93 -26.55 -15.42
C SER A 58 1.75 -25.31 -15.14
N SER A 59 2.86 -25.18 -15.88
CA SER A 59 3.67 -23.95 -15.88
C SER A 59 3.97 -23.52 -17.31
N LEU A 60 4.14 -22.20 -17.51
CA LEU A 60 4.38 -21.61 -18.81
C LEU A 60 5.49 -20.56 -18.70
N SER A 61 6.53 -20.71 -19.54
CA SER A 61 7.59 -19.72 -19.64
C SER A 61 7.08 -18.49 -20.37
N CYS A 62 7.33 -17.31 -19.79
CA CYS A 62 6.91 -16.02 -20.29
C CYS A 62 8.12 -15.13 -20.59
N VAL A 63 8.01 -14.33 -21.64
CA VAL A 63 8.95 -13.26 -21.94
C VAL A 63 8.17 -11.97 -22.19
N MET A 64 8.57 -10.87 -21.54
CA MET A 64 8.07 -9.54 -21.81
C MET A 64 9.23 -8.66 -22.26
N PHE A 65 9.11 -8.13 -23.48
CA PHE A 65 10.19 -7.35 -24.07
C PHE A 65 10.26 -5.95 -23.44
N LYS A 66 11.44 -5.33 -23.50
CA LYS A 66 11.71 -4.02 -22.91
C LYS A 66 10.70 -2.94 -23.35
N PHE A 67 10.25 -2.99 -24.58
CA PHE A 67 9.27 -2.01 -25.09
C PHE A 67 7.91 -2.14 -24.38
N GLU A 68 7.49 -3.36 -24.09
CA GLU A 68 6.20 -3.63 -23.45
C GLU A 68 6.26 -3.38 -21.94
N ASN A 69 7.38 -3.77 -21.27
CA ASN A 69 7.46 -3.65 -19.81
C ASN A 69 7.73 -2.23 -19.29
N GLN A 70 8.09 -1.28 -20.17
CA GLN A 70 8.24 0.13 -19.81
C GLN A 70 6.94 0.78 -19.32
N ASN A 71 5.79 0.22 -19.68
CA ASN A 71 4.48 0.73 -19.32
C ASN A 71 3.91 0.06 -18.07
N VAL A 72 4.62 -0.90 -17.48
CA VAL A 72 4.20 -1.58 -16.26
C VAL A 72 4.54 -0.72 -15.05
N LEU A 73 3.53 -0.37 -14.26
CA LEU A 73 3.65 0.56 -13.13
C LEU A 73 3.98 -0.13 -11.79
N PHE A 74 4.18 -1.43 -11.79
CA PHE A 74 4.51 -2.22 -10.60
C PHE A 74 5.69 -3.15 -10.87
N ASP A 75 6.36 -3.61 -9.81
CA ASP A 75 7.45 -4.58 -9.87
C ASP A 75 6.91 -5.99 -9.62
N PRO A 76 6.80 -6.86 -10.65
CA PRO A 76 6.33 -8.23 -10.48
C PRO A 76 7.26 -9.04 -9.57
N LYS A 77 6.68 -9.80 -8.64
CA LYS A 77 7.41 -10.63 -7.68
C LYS A 77 6.94 -12.08 -7.75
N VAL A 78 7.80 -12.99 -7.31
CA VAL A 78 7.43 -14.39 -7.13
C VAL A 78 6.31 -14.49 -6.10
N GLY A 79 5.23 -15.16 -6.47
CA GLY A 79 4.00 -15.29 -5.68
C GLY A 79 2.86 -14.38 -6.13
N ASP A 80 3.11 -13.38 -6.98
CA ASP A 80 2.03 -12.53 -7.51
C ASP A 80 1.16 -13.33 -8.48
N GLU A 81 -0.15 -13.19 -8.32
CA GLU A 81 -1.15 -13.73 -9.25
C GLU A 81 -1.45 -12.68 -10.32
N LEU A 82 -1.22 -13.02 -11.58
CA LEU A 82 -1.28 -12.08 -12.69
C LEU A 82 -2.26 -12.50 -13.76
N ILE A 83 -2.82 -11.52 -14.45
CA ILE A 83 -3.48 -11.66 -15.74
C ILE A 83 -2.53 -11.15 -16.82
N LEU A 84 -2.27 -11.97 -17.81
CA LEU A 84 -1.36 -11.67 -18.91
C LEU A 84 -2.10 -11.71 -20.24
N ASN A 85 -1.85 -10.73 -21.08
CA ASN A 85 -2.26 -10.77 -22.48
C ASN A 85 -1.03 -10.90 -23.37
N GLY A 86 -1.13 -11.74 -24.40
CA GLY A 86 0.00 -11.92 -25.32
C GLY A 86 -0.25 -13.02 -26.37
N ASN A 87 0.83 -13.51 -26.92
CA ASN A 87 0.82 -14.51 -27.98
C ASN A 87 1.65 -15.72 -27.56
N ILE A 88 1.15 -16.90 -27.85
CA ILE A 88 1.97 -18.12 -27.78
C ILE A 88 2.91 -18.16 -28.98
N SER A 89 4.17 -18.53 -28.73
CA SER A 89 5.18 -18.65 -29.76
C SER A 89 6.20 -19.75 -29.40
N ILE A 90 7.03 -20.08 -30.38
CA ILE A 90 8.22 -20.93 -30.19
C ILE A 90 9.46 -20.08 -30.43
N TYR A 91 10.39 -20.13 -29.50
CA TYR A 91 11.73 -19.60 -29.72
C TYR A 91 12.49 -20.55 -30.68
N ALA A 92 12.46 -20.24 -31.98
CA ALA A 92 12.90 -21.14 -33.05
C ALA A 92 14.32 -21.70 -32.85
N PRO A 93 15.34 -20.96 -32.35
CA PRO A 93 16.69 -21.51 -32.18
C PRO A 93 16.79 -22.71 -31.20
N SER A 94 15.93 -22.77 -30.19
CA SER A 94 15.92 -23.84 -29.18
C SER A 94 14.65 -24.69 -29.17
N GLY A 95 13.65 -24.36 -29.98
CA GLY A 95 12.35 -25.03 -30.00
C GLY A 95 11.54 -24.86 -28.72
N ARG A 96 11.87 -23.85 -27.89
CA ARG A 96 11.16 -23.62 -26.61
C ARG A 96 9.82 -22.95 -26.83
N TYR A 97 8.80 -23.56 -26.30
CA TYR A 97 7.46 -23.03 -26.17
C TYR A 97 7.44 -21.88 -25.14
N GLN A 98 6.94 -20.71 -25.50
CA GLN A 98 6.89 -19.54 -24.62
C GLN A 98 5.69 -18.65 -24.91
N PHE A 99 5.32 -17.85 -23.92
CA PHE A 99 4.30 -16.80 -24.04
C PHE A 99 4.96 -15.44 -24.13
N ASN A 100 4.77 -14.77 -25.24
CA ASN A 100 5.25 -13.42 -25.47
C ASN A 100 4.22 -12.42 -24.92
N VAL A 101 4.49 -11.88 -23.73
CA VAL A 101 3.58 -10.99 -22.99
C VAL A 101 3.62 -9.60 -23.59
N LYS A 102 2.44 -9.05 -23.87
CA LYS A 102 2.23 -7.67 -24.32
C LYS A 102 1.68 -6.78 -23.23
N HIS A 103 0.82 -7.36 -22.38
CA HIS A 103 0.18 -6.65 -21.28
C HIS A 103 0.14 -7.53 -20.02
N ILE A 104 0.27 -6.89 -18.87
CA ILE A 104 0.32 -7.54 -17.57
C ILE A 104 -0.47 -6.70 -16.55
N GLU A 105 -1.33 -7.37 -15.77
CA GLU A 105 -2.10 -6.77 -14.69
C GLU A 105 -2.05 -7.69 -13.47
N VAL A 106 -2.15 -7.11 -12.28
CA VAL A 106 -2.32 -7.88 -11.04
C VAL A 106 -3.75 -8.43 -11.01
N PHE A 107 -3.88 -9.73 -10.74
CA PHE A 107 -5.20 -10.36 -10.69
C PHE A 107 -6.02 -9.81 -9.53
N GLY A 108 -7.23 -9.35 -9.81
CA GLY A 108 -8.13 -8.80 -8.81
C GLY A 108 -8.03 -7.29 -8.59
N GLU A 109 -6.96 -6.62 -9.01
CA GLU A 109 -6.78 -5.18 -8.77
C GLU A 109 -7.90 -4.34 -9.43
N GLY A 110 -8.28 -4.66 -10.66
CA GLY A 110 -9.40 -3.98 -11.32
C GLY A 110 -10.76 -4.20 -10.63
N ALA A 111 -10.98 -5.38 -10.04
CA ALA A 111 -12.18 -5.66 -9.27
C ALA A 111 -12.17 -4.91 -7.92
N LEU A 112 -11.01 -4.82 -7.27
CA LEU A 112 -10.84 -4.05 -6.04
C LEU A 112 -11.01 -2.56 -6.28
N LEU A 113 -10.42 -2.02 -7.35
CA LEU A 113 -10.58 -0.61 -7.70
C LEU A 113 -12.04 -0.26 -7.95
N LYS A 114 -12.76 -1.09 -8.71
CA LYS A 114 -14.21 -0.89 -8.93
C LYS A 114 -14.99 -0.94 -7.62
N ALA A 115 -14.71 -1.93 -6.76
CA ALA A 115 -15.38 -2.05 -5.47
C ALA A 115 -15.08 -0.85 -4.55
N PHE A 116 -13.87 -0.29 -4.62
CA PHE A 116 -13.49 0.94 -3.92
C PHE A 116 -14.32 2.14 -4.40
N GLU A 117 -14.41 2.36 -5.72
CA GLU A 117 -15.16 3.49 -6.28
C GLU A 117 -16.68 3.35 -5.99
N ASP A 118 -17.24 2.14 -6.12
CA ASP A 118 -18.64 1.88 -5.80
C ASP A 118 -18.95 2.17 -4.31
N LEU A 119 -18.06 1.73 -3.41
CA LEU A 119 -18.22 1.99 -1.98
C LEU A 119 -18.02 3.46 -1.64
N LYS A 120 -17.03 4.12 -2.24
CA LYS A 120 -16.78 5.56 -2.06
C LYS A 120 -18.01 6.37 -2.43
N LEU A 121 -18.59 6.13 -3.62
CA LEU A 121 -19.80 6.80 -4.06
C LEU A 121 -20.98 6.57 -3.11
N LYS A 122 -21.17 5.33 -2.64
CA LYS A 122 -22.19 4.99 -1.66
C LYS A 122 -22.07 5.79 -0.37
N LEU A 123 -20.87 5.81 0.23
CA LEU A 123 -20.62 6.48 1.51
C LEU A 123 -20.62 8.00 1.40
N GLU A 124 -20.26 8.52 0.23
CA GLU A 124 -20.41 9.96 -0.10
C GLU A 124 -21.89 10.34 -0.15
N ASN A 125 -22.73 9.56 -0.83
CA ASN A 125 -24.19 9.78 -0.84
C ASN A 125 -24.84 9.63 0.55
N ASP A 126 -24.27 8.76 1.41
CA ASP A 126 -24.68 8.65 2.83
C ASP A 126 -24.19 9.85 3.68
N GLY A 127 -23.42 10.80 3.12
CA GLY A 127 -22.89 11.98 3.78
C GLY A 127 -21.78 11.70 4.78
N LEU A 128 -21.08 10.54 4.70
CA LEU A 128 -20.03 10.21 5.66
C LEU A 128 -18.76 11.05 5.48
N PHE A 129 -18.59 11.69 4.33
CA PHE A 129 -17.42 12.51 4.00
C PHE A 129 -17.63 14.02 4.28
N ASP A 130 -18.83 14.40 4.75
CA ASP A 130 -19.17 15.79 4.98
C ASP A 130 -18.22 16.46 5.98
N GLN A 131 -17.71 17.63 5.62
CA GLN A 131 -16.81 18.42 6.48
C GLN A 131 -17.48 18.84 7.81
N SER A 132 -18.81 18.99 7.81
CA SER A 132 -19.59 19.32 9.01
C SER A 132 -19.56 18.25 10.10
N ARG A 133 -19.24 17.01 9.73
CA ARG A 133 -19.13 15.88 10.65
C ARG A 133 -17.73 15.75 11.27
N LYS A 134 -16.73 16.37 10.64
CA LYS A 134 -15.34 16.23 11.06
C LYS A 134 -15.06 17.02 12.33
N LYS A 135 -14.50 16.34 13.31
CA LYS A 135 -14.12 16.90 14.60
C LYS A 135 -12.77 17.62 14.49
N SER A 136 -12.60 18.69 15.23
CA SER A 136 -11.29 19.35 15.31
C SER A 136 -10.32 18.51 16.14
N ILE A 137 -9.09 18.38 15.67
CA ILE A 137 -8.02 17.77 16.46
C ILE A 137 -7.67 18.69 17.63
N PRO A 138 -7.58 18.19 18.86
CA PRO A 138 -7.20 18.99 20.02
C PRO A 138 -5.86 19.70 19.80
N LYS A 139 -5.77 20.96 20.19
CA LYS A 139 -4.53 21.74 20.00
C LYS A 139 -3.35 21.21 20.80
N LEU A 140 -3.60 20.64 21.97
CA LEU A 140 -2.58 20.13 22.89
C LEU A 140 -3.02 18.76 23.44
N PRO A 141 -3.05 17.69 22.60
CA PRO A 141 -3.44 16.38 23.08
C PRO A 141 -2.36 15.83 24.03
N LEU A 142 -2.77 15.27 25.17
CA LEU A 142 -1.89 14.67 26.17
C LEU A 142 -1.96 13.15 26.17
N SER A 143 -3.06 12.59 25.69
CA SER A 143 -3.29 11.15 25.68
C SER A 143 -3.77 10.70 24.30
N VAL A 144 -2.98 9.86 23.64
CA VAL A 144 -3.18 9.43 22.25
C VAL A 144 -3.27 7.92 22.18
N ALA A 145 -4.37 7.43 21.62
CA ALA A 145 -4.52 6.02 21.24
C ALA A 145 -3.94 5.80 19.84
N VAL A 146 -3.08 4.81 19.67
CA VAL A 146 -2.55 4.41 18.37
C VAL A 146 -3.06 3.01 18.05
N ILE A 147 -3.85 2.89 16.96
CA ILE A 147 -4.36 1.62 16.46
C ILE A 147 -3.44 1.17 15.32
N THR A 148 -2.64 0.15 15.56
CA THR A 148 -1.71 -0.46 14.61
C THR A 148 -1.28 -1.84 15.11
N SER A 149 -0.47 -2.57 14.33
CA SER A 149 0.11 -3.84 14.77
C SER A 149 1.29 -3.62 15.72
N GLU A 150 1.41 -4.47 16.74
CA GLU A 150 2.51 -4.42 17.72
C GLU A 150 3.88 -4.61 17.06
N THR A 151 3.97 -5.53 16.11
CA THR A 151 5.23 -5.92 15.45
C THR A 151 5.66 -4.97 14.32
N GLY A 152 4.85 -3.97 13.97
CA GLY A 152 5.11 -3.03 12.89
C GLY A 152 6.09 -1.91 13.29
N ALA A 153 6.92 -1.45 12.35
CA ALA A 153 7.79 -0.28 12.52
C ALA A 153 7.00 1.01 12.82
N VAL A 154 5.72 1.06 12.41
CA VAL A 154 4.83 2.22 12.48
C VAL A 154 4.70 2.80 13.87
N PHE A 155 4.46 1.96 14.89
CA PHE A 155 4.35 2.43 16.27
C PHE A 155 5.66 3.01 16.77
N GLN A 156 6.78 2.38 16.43
CA GLN A 156 8.11 2.87 16.79
C GLN A 156 8.44 4.20 16.12
N ASP A 157 8.01 4.40 14.87
CA ASP A 157 8.18 5.67 14.14
C ASP A 157 7.44 6.80 14.85
N ILE A 158 6.18 6.57 15.25
CA ILE A 158 5.39 7.53 16.03
C ILE A 158 6.09 7.87 17.36
N ILE A 159 6.55 6.84 18.11
CA ILE A 159 7.29 7.05 19.35
C ILE A 159 8.55 7.90 19.12
N ASN A 160 9.33 7.61 18.09
CA ASN A 160 10.58 8.32 17.82
C ASN A 160 10.34 9.81 17.51
N VAL A 161 9.29 10.13 16.77
CA VAL A 161 8.89 11.51 16.51
C VAL A 161 8.44 12.21 17.78
N LEU A 162 7.54 11.60 18.55
CA LEU A 162 6.97 12.23 19.75
C LEU A 162 7.97 12.35 20.89
N ARG A 163 8.87 11.38 21.09
CA ARG A 163 9.94 11.48 22.10
C ARG A 163 10.79 12.73 21.91
N ARG A 164 11.03 13.12 20.66
CA ARG A 164 11.83 14.29 20.33
C ARG A 164 11.04 15.60 20.43
N ARG A 165 9.75 15.60 20.02
CA ARG A 165 8.94 16.81 19.87
C ARG A 165 8.03 17.11 21.06
N SER A 166 7.53 16.06 21.73
CA SER A 166 6.53 16.18 22.81
C SER A 166 6.58 14.96 23.75
N PRO A 167 7.63 14.83 24.56
CA PRO A 167 7.89 13.63 25.39
C PRO A 167 6.83 13.39 26.47
N PHE A 168 5.95 14.36 26.73
CA PHE A 168 4.89 14.28 27.75
C PHE A 168 3.55 13.76 27.20
N ILE A 169 3.44 13.53 25.89
CA ILE A 169 2.27 12.88 25.32
C ILE A 169 2.30 11.40 25.73
N LYS A 170 1.24 10.96 26.39
CA LYS A 170 1.03 9.55 26.71
C LYS A 170 0.52 8.81 25.48
N LEU A 171 1.32 7.87 24.96
CA LEU A 171 0.92 6.96 23.90
C LEU A 171 0.42 5.66 24.46
N THR A 172 -0.70 5.18 23.95
CA THR A 172 -1.25 3.86 24.26
C THR A 172 -1.45 3.10 22.94
N LEU A 173 -0.77 1.97 22.80
CA LEU A 173 -1.01 1.06 21.69
C LEU A 173 -2.31 0.28 21.94
N LEU A 174 -3.23 0.38 21.02
CA LEU A 174 -4.38 -0.51 20.90
C LEU A 174 -4.06 -1.46 19.74
N GLU A 175 -3.51 -2.60 20.11
CA GLU A 175 -3.09 -3.61 19.15
C GLU A 175 -4.24 -4.05 18.26
N SER A 176 -3.99 -4.06 16.94
CA SER A 176 -4.92 -4.51 15.91
C SER A 176 -4.16 -5.07 14.72
N GLN A 177 -4.68 -6.11 14.12
CA GLN A 177 -4.27 -6.48 12.78
C GLN A 177 -4.64 -5.35 11.83
N VAL A 178 -3.70 -4.94 10.98
CA VAL A 178 -3.87 -3.85 9.99
C VAL A 178 -3.72 -4.36 8.54
N GLN A 179 -3.79 -5.66 8.37
CA GLN A 179 -3.83 -6.38 7.09
C GLN A 179 -4.40 -7.78 7.27
N GLY A 180 -4.92 -8.38 6.20
CA GLY A 180 -5.51 -9.72 6.20
C GLY A 180 -7.03 -9.71 6.37
N ARG A 181 -7.64 -10.90 6.27
CA ARG A 181 -9.09 -11.09 6.11
C ARG A 181 -9.96 -10.69 7.31
N THR A 182 -9.39 -10.56 8.49
CA THR A 182 -10.11 -10.25 9.74
C THR A 182 -9.74 -8.88 10.30
N ALA A 183 -8.82 -8.17 9.65
CA ALA A 183 -8.29 -6.90 10.14
C ALA A 183 -9.37 -5.82 10.30
N ASP A 184 -10.37 -5.78 9.43
CA ASP A 184 -11.51 -4.86 9.52
C ASP A 184 -12.24 -4.99 10.87
N LYS A 185 -12.48 -6.23 11.33
CA LYS A 185 -13.15 -6.49 12.60
C LYS A 185 -12.30 -6.10 13.81
N GLU A 186 -11.00 -6.34 13.72
CA GLU A 186 -10.06 -5.97 14.78
C GLU A 186 -9.93 -4.43 14.88
N ILE A 187 -9.85 -3.73 13.75
CA ILE A 187 -9.84 -2.27 13.70
C ILE A 187 -11.12 -1.69 14.32
N VAL A 188 -12.30 -2.19 13.91
CA VAL A 188 -13.59 -1.78 14.50
C VAL A 188 -13.61 -1.97 16.01
N LYS A 189 -13.15 -3.12 16.49
CA LYS A 189 -13.06 -3.42 17.93
C LYS A 189 -12.10 -2.47 18.66
N ALA A 190 -10.95 -2.16 18.06
CA ALA A 190 -9.97 -1.24 18.62
C ALA A 190 -10.52 0.20 18.70
N ILE A 191 -11.25 0.68 17.67
CA ILE A 191 -11.90 2.00 17.68
C ILE A 191 -12.96 2.05 18.81
N ARG A 192 -13.79 1.03 18.97
CA ARG A 192 -14.78 0.95 20.04
C ARG A 192 -14.11 1.00 21.41
N ARG A 193 -13.09 0.17 21.60
CA ARG A 193 -12.32 0.15 22.85
C ARG A 193 -11.70 1.51 23.17
N ALA A 194 -11.19 2.24 22.17
CA ALA A 194 -10.68 3.58 22.38
C ALA A 194 -11.76 4.55 22.88
N ASN A 195 -12.99 4.45 22.36
CA ASN A 195 -14.11 5.31 22.75
C ASN A 195 -14.72 4.92 24.12
N GLU A 196 -14.58 3.68 24.55
CA GLU A 196 -15.04 3.19 25.87
C GLU A 196 -14.09 3.62 27.00
N VAL A 197 -12.82 3.84 26.69
CA VAL A 197 -11.81 4.29 27.65
C VAL A 197 -11.80 5.83 27.67
N GLU A 198 -12.36 6.45 28.70
CA GLU A 198 -12.59 7.90 28.84
C GLU A 198 -11.32 8.76 28.97
N ASN A 199 -10.16 8.32 28.49
CA ASN A 199 -8.88 9.00 28.73
C ASN A 199 -8.05 9.33 27.48
N PHE A 200 -8.62 9.24 26.29
CA PHE A 200 -7.93 9.62 25.06
C PHE A 200 -8.45 10.93 24.50
N ASP A 201 -7.53 11.76 23.98
CA ASP A 201 -7.85 13.02 23.30
C ASP A 201 -8.02 12.84 21.81
N VAL A 202 -7.31 11.84 21.21
CA VAL A 202 -7.29 11.57 19.78
C VAL A 202 -6.87 10.12 19.50
N ILE A 203 -7.38 9.58 18.42
CA ILE A 203 -6.99 8.25 17.90
C ILE A 203 -6.14 8.48 16.64
N ILE A 204 -5.02 7.77 16.53
CA ILE A 204 -4.26 7.61 15.28
C ILE A 204 -4.50 6.19 14.78
N LEU A 205 -5.14 6.08 13.61
CA LEU A 205 -5.28 4.83 12.88
C LEU A 205 -4.14 4.73 11.88
N ALA A 206 -3.16 3.85 12.10
CA ALA A 206 -1.90 3.89 11.41
C ALA A 206 -1.50 2.55 10.78
N ARG A 207 -0.97 2.64 9.56
CA ARG A 207 -0.33 1.54 8.84
C ARG A 207 0.70 2.10 7.85
N GLY A 208 1.82 1.43 7.68
CA GLY A 208 2.80 1.74 6.64
C GLY A 208 2.25 1.48 5.23
N GLY A 209 3.07 1.71 4.21
CA GLY A 209 2.70 1.41 2.81
C GLY A 209 2.50 -0.08 2.55
N GLY A 210 1.95 -0.41 1.38
CA GLY A 210 1.71 -1.78 0.92
C GLY A 210 0.86 -1.80 -0.34
N SER A 211 0.53 -3.00 -0.82
CA SER A 211 -0.37 -3.16 -1.97
C SER A 211 -1.81 -2.75 -1.62
N ILE A 212 -2.65 -2.58 -2.64
CA ILE A 212 -4.07 -2.26 -2.43
C ILE A 212 -4.79 -3.35 -1.63
N GLU A 213 -4.41 -4.60 -1.81
CA GLU A 213 -4.94 -5.75 -1.07
C GLU A 213 -4.58 -5.67 0.41
N ASP A 214 -3.37 -5.28 0.71
CA ASP A 214 -2.88 -5.09 2.07
C ASP A 214 -3.60 -3.95 2.80
N LEU A 215 -3.96 -2.89 2.08
CA LEU A 215 -4.70 -1.74 2.59
C LEU A 215 -6.22 -1.95 2.59
N TRP A 216 -6.70 -3.07 2.02
CA TRP A 216 -8.12 -3.27 1.77
C TRP A 216 -8.99 -3.25 3.01
N CYS A 217 -8.47 -3.67 4.17
CA CYS A 217 -9.21 -3.62 5.43
C CYS A 217 -9.66 -2.20 5.82
N PHE A 218 -8.95 -1.17 5.35
CA PHE A 218 -9.33 0.25 5.55
C PHE A 218 -10.35 0.76 4.53
N ASN A 219 -10.63 -0.05 3.50
CA ASN A 219 -11.69 0.21 2.50
C ASN A 219 -13.00 -0.52 2.82
N MET A 220 -13.13 -1.07 4.02
CA MET A 220 -14.34 -1.78 4.43
C MET A 220 -15.39 -0.82 5.00
N GLU A 221 -16.66 -0.98 4.57
CA GLU A 221 -17.78 -0.16 5.06
C GLU A 221 -17.94 -0.22 6.60
N SER A 222 -17.64 -1.38 7.21
CA SER A 222 -17.67 -1.57 8.66
C SER A 222 -16.73 -0.60 9.38
N VAL A 223 -15.50 -0.44 8.87
CA VAL A 223 -14.49 0.47 9.42
C VAL A 223 -14.90 1.92 9.20
N ALA A 224 -15.32 2.29 7.98
CA ALA A 224 -15.79 3.62 7.66
C ALA A 224 -16.92 4.08 8.59
N ARG A 225 -17.93 3.24 8.80
CA ARG A 225 -19.05 3.56 9.68
C ARG A 225 -18.65 3.63 11.15
N GLU A 226 -17.66 2.84 11.58
CA GLU A 226 -17.17 2.92 12.95
C GLU A 226 -16.35 4.21 13.19
N ILE A 227 -15.51 4.62 12.23
CA ILE A 227 -14.81 5.91 12.26
C ILE A 227 -15.82 7.06 12.40
N SER A 228 -16.86 7.04 11.57
CA SER A 228 -17.91 8.09 11.59
C SER A 228 -18.70 8.16 12.91
N LYS A 229 -18.79 7.05 13.67
CA LYS A 229 -19.48 6.99 14.97
C LYS A 229 -18.59 7.36 16.16
N SER A 230 -17.27 7.39 15.96
CA SER A 230 -16.34 7.68 17.04
C SER A 230 -16.66 9.04 17.70
N GLN A 231 -16.60 9.11 19.02
CA GLN A 231 -16.68 10.35 19.79
C GLN A 231 -15.35 11.09 19.77
N LEU A 232 -14.26 10.34 19.77
CA LEU A 232 -12.91 10.86 19.68
C LEU A 232 -12.57 11.24 18.24
N PRO A 233 -11.81 12.32 18.02
CA PRO A 233 -11.29 12.64 16.71
C PRO A 233 -10.29 11.57 16.25
N ILE A 234 -10.35 11.21 14.97
CA ILE A 234 -9.50 10.17 14.37
C ILE A 234 -8.62 10.78 13.29
N ILE A 235 -7.32 10.56 13.41
CA ILE A 235 -6.34 10.84 12.36
C ILE A 235 -6.06 9.54 11.62
N SER A 236 -6.34 9.51 10.32
CA SER A 236 -5.92 8.42 9.43
C SER A 236 -4.49 8.69 8.96
N ALA A 237 -3.62 7.70 9.13
CA ALA A 237 -2.22 7.72 8.73
C ALA A 237 -1.86 6.38 8.06
N ILE A 238 -2.49 6.12 6.92
CA ILE A 238 -2.49 4.83 6.22
C ILE A 238 -1.75 4.99 4.90
N GLY A 239 -0.80 4.09 4.62
CA GLY A 239 -0.05 4.09 3.37
C GLY A 239 0.95 5.24 3.27
N HIS A 240 1.16 5.70 2.03
CA HIS A 240 1.99 6.84 1.68
C HIS A 240 1.15 7.99 1.10
N GLU A 241 1.80 9.02 0.61
CA GLU A 241 1.11 10.23 0.12
C GLU A 241 0.11 9.95 -1.01
N THR A 242 0.41 8.99 -1.87
CA THR A 242 -0.41 8.59 -3.03
C THR A 242 -1.53 7.60 -2.69
N ASP A 243 -1.44 6.92 -1.55
CA ASP A 243 -2.38 5.86 -1.18
C ASP A 243 -3.59 6.49 -0.48
N PHE A 244 -4.78 6.37 -1.07
CA PHE A 244 -6.02 6.83 -0.47
C PHE A 244 -6.93 5.66 -0.14
N THR A 245 -7.40 5.63 1.09
CA THR A 245 -8.37 4.65 1.57
C THR A 245 -9.71 5.31 1.92
N ILE A 246 -10.78 4.52 2.00
CA ILE A 246 -12.09 5.00 2.48
C ILE A 246 -11.97 5.59 3.89
N SER A 247 -11.12 5.01 4.74
CA SER A 247 -10.85 5.53 6.07
C SER A 247 -10.31 6.97 6.06
N ASP A 248 -9.51 7.35 5.05
CA ASP A 248 -8.98 8.70 4.91
C ASP A 248 -10.07 9.75 4.63
N PHE A 249 -11.08 9.37 3.84
CA PHE A 249 -12.20 10.27 3.52
C PHE A 249 -13.12 10.48 4.71
N VAL A 250 -13.33 9.44 5.54
CA VAL A 250 -14.25 9.50 6.70
C VAL A 250 -13.58 10.09 7.93
N SER A 251 -12.28 9.90 8.12
CA SER A 251 -11.54 10.39 9.27
C SER A 251 -11.55 11.92 9.38
N ASP A 252 -11.39 12.42 10.59
CA ASP A 252 -11.41 13.85 10.87
C ASP A 252 -10.22 14.59 10.23
N LEU A 253 -9.06 13.90 10.16
CA LEU A 253 -7.86 14.39 9.49
C LEU A 253 -7.13 13.23 8.82
N ARG A 254 -6.57 13.47 7.64
CA ARG A 254 -5.62 12.59 6.97
C ARG A 254 -4.19 13.08 7.19
N ALA A 255 -3.31 12.19 7.59
CA ALA A 255 -1.87 12.40 7.57
C ALA A 255 -1.24 11.48 6.49
N PRO A 256 -0.32 11.97 5.66
CA PRO A 256 0.25 11.17 4.57
C PRO A 256 1.10 9.97 5.04
N THR A 257 1.56 10.01 6.29
CA THR A 257 2.34 8.92 6.91
C THR A 257 2.10 8.88 8.43
N PRO A 258 2.40 7.77 9.11
CA PRO A 258 2.34 7.70 10.57
C PRO A 258 3.23 8.73 11.28
N SER A 259 4.42 9.01 10.74
CA SER A 259 5.32 10.05 11.27
C SER A 259 4.70 11.45 11.13
N ALA A 260 4.05 11.74 10.00
CA ALA A 260 3.35 13.01 9.79
C ALA A 260 2.18 13.20 10.78
N ALA A 261 1.45 12.13 11.12
CA ALA A 261 0.42 12.19 12.16
C ALA A 261 1.02 12.60 13.51
N ALA A 262 2.16 12.02 13.89
CA ALA A 262 2.88 12.39 15.11
C ALA A 262 3.38 13.84 15.08
N GLU A 263 3.81 14.34 13.93
CA GLU A 263 4.20 15.74 13.77
C GLU A 263 3.02 16.70 13.95
N ILE A 264 1.87 16.38 13.33
CA ILE A 264 0.65 17.18 13.44
C ILE A 264 0.22 17.33 14.90
N ILE A 265 0.12 16.22 15.65
CA ILE A 265 -0.34 16.27 17.06
C ILE A 265 0.66 16.95 17.98
N SER A 266 1.95 16.98 17.64
CA SER A 266 3.03 17.60 18.44
C SER A 266 3.33 19.05 18.09
N GLN A 267 2.78 19.59 17.00
CA GLN A 267 3.18 20.89 16.47
C GLN A 267 2.93 22.04 17.47
N ASN A 268 1.77 22.08 18.10
CA ASN A 268 1.45 23.14 19.07
C ASN A 268 2.23 22.99 20.38
N HIS A 269 2.57 21.80 20.77
CA HIS A 269 3.45 21.53 21.90
C HIS A 269 4.85 22.11 21.65
N THR A 270 5.42 21.89 20.48
CA THR A 270 6.71 22.43 20.10
C THR A 270 6.70 23.94 20.10
N ASN A 271 5.67 24.56 19.48
CA ASN A 271 5.50 26.01 19.45
C ASN A 271 5.39 26.61 20.86
N LEU A 272 4.64 25.95 21.75
CA LEU A 272 4.50 26.37 23.14
C LEU A 272 5.85 26.32 23.89
N PHE A 273 6.59 25.24 23.72
CA PHE A 273 7.90 25.04 24.35
C PHE A 273 8.92 26.09 23.88
N GLU A 274 8.97 26.38 22.59
CA GLU A 274 9.80 27.44 22.04
C GLU A 274 9.43 28.83 22.57
N SER A 275 8.12 29.07 22.72
CA SER A 275 7.61 30.30 23.29
C SER A 275 8.00 30.49 24.76
N PHE A 276 7.90 29.41 25.54
CA PHE A 276 8.37 29.40 26.94
C PHE A 276 9.88 29.64 27.04
N SER A 277 10.67 28.97 26.21
CA SER A 277 12.13 29.15 26.21
C SER A 277 12.51 30.60 25.90
N ARG A 278 11.91 31.20 24.85
CA ARG A 278 12.14 32.61 24.49
C ARG A 278 11.76 33.57 25.61
N ASN A 279 10.62 33.36 26.27
CA ASN A 279 10.15 34.19 27.37
C ASN A 279 11.07 34.06 28.59
N LYS A 280 11.56 32.86 28.91
CA LYS A 280 12.53 32.61 29.95
C LYS A 280 13.83 33.39 29.71
N ASP A 281 14.41 33.25 28.50
CA ASP A 281 15.63 33.95 28.13
C ASP A 281 15.49 35.50 28.21
N SER A 282 14.31 36.00 27.79
CA SER A 282 13.98 37.42 27.87
C SER A 282 13.91 37.91 29.32
N LEU A 283 13.28 37.13 30.22
CA LEU A 283 13.19 37.45 31.64
C LEU A 283 14.56 37.38 32.32
N GLU A 284 15.39 36.40 32.03
CA GLU A 284 16.74 36.30 32.55
C GLU A 284 17.61 37.50 32.14
N LYS A 285 17.58 37.89 30.86
CA LYS A 285 18.27 39.08 30.34
C LYS A 285 17.76 40.37 31.00
N GLY A 286 16.44 40.51 31.16
CA GLY A 286 15.84 41.65 31.81
C GLY A 286 16.24 41.78 33.27
N LEU A 287 16.28 40.66 33.99
CA LEU A 287 16.75 40.62 35.39
C LEU A 287 18.26 40.98 35.52
N LEU A 288 19.09 40.41 34.67
CA LEU A 288 20.54 40.72 34.66
C LEU A 288 20.80 42.20 34.38
N ASN A 289 20.07 42.79 33.41
CA ASN A 289 20.19 44.19 33.09
C ASN A 289 19.76 45.09 34.29
N LYS A 290 18.66 44.75 35.00
CA LYS A 290 18.21 45.49 36.20
C LYS A 290 19.19 45.35 37.35
N ILE A 291 19.75 44.16 37.56
CA ILE A 291 20.78 43.96 38.62
C ILE A 291 22.07 44.73 38.28
N GLY A 292 22.45 44.79 37.00
CA GLY A 292 23.56 45.63 36.55
C GLY A 292 23.35 47.12 36.84
N ALA A 293 22.18 47.65 36.46
CA ALA A 293 21.81 49.03 36.70
C ALA A 293 21.65 49.43 38.18
N LEU A 294 21.47 48.49 39.09
CA LEU A 294 21.41 48.73 40.55
C LEU A 294 22.76 48.64 41.21
N LYS A 295 23.81 48.23 40.53
CA LYS A 295 25.18 48.17 41.04
C LYS A 295 26.06 49.34 40.61
N GLU A 296 25.58 50.15 39.68
CA GLU A 296 26.10 51.47 39.31
C GLU A 296 25.42 52.58 40.18
#